data_884504e851cdd5ab9ff731a9104c2f94
#
_entry.id   884504e851cdd5ab9ff731a9104c2f94
#
_cell.length_a   1.000
_cell.length_b   1.000
_cell.length_c   1.000
_cell.angle_alpha   90.00
_cell.angle_beta   90.00
_cell.angle_gamma   90.00
#
_symmetry.space_group_name_H-M   'P 1'
#
loop_
_entity.id
_entity.type
_entity.pdbx_description
1 polymer ?
#
loop_
_entity_poly.entity_id
_entity_poly.type
_entity_poly.pdbx_seq_one_letter_code
_entity_poly.pdbx_strand_id
1 'polypeptide(L)'
;SLYTYLLTAFVLLLHRNARQQEYIVGMPIAARLTKEQEHMIAPLVNVLPLRLPLDEAASFSELVQTIRGILFAAFRHQRLEFTDIVRAVNVDRSAGHFPIYQCMFQLDNMPLASPTLNGVN
;
A
#
# COMPACT_ATOMS: atom_id res chain seq x y z
N SER A 1 9.34 -11.23 -2.10
CA SER A 1 10.08 -9.94 -2.08
C SER A 1 10.24 -9.46 -0.63
N LEU A 2 11.22 -8.63 -0.37
CA LEU A 2 11.41 -8.01 0.96
C LEU A 2 10.13 -7.28 1.41
N TYR A 3 9.49 -6.56 0.48
CA TYR A 3 8.22 -5.87 0.74
C TYR A 3 7.16 -6.81 1.32
N THR A 4 6.97 -7.99 0.71
CA THR A 4 5.97 -8.96 1.18
C THR A 4 6.25 -9.43 2.61
N TYR A 5 7.50 -9.73 2.93
CA TYR A 5 7.89 -10.15 4.28
C TYR A 5 7.66 -9.05 5.32
N LEU A 6 8.06 -7.82 5.00
CA LEU A 6 7.89 -6.68 5.90
C LEU A 6 6.40 -6.31 6.07
N LEU A 7 5.61 -6.37 5.00
CA LEU A 7 4.16 -6.16 5.08
C LEU A 7 3.50 -7.23 5.95
N THR A 8 3.90 -8.50 5.81
CA THR A 8 3.38 -9.59 6.67
C THR A 8 3.70 -9.33 8.15
N ALA A 9 4.95 -8.95 8.45
CA ALA A 9 5.34 -8.59 9.81
C ALA A 9 4.55 -7.39 10.34
N PHE A 10 4.30 -6.39 9.50
CA PHE A 10 3.49 -5.22 9.85
C PHE A 10 2.04 -5.59 10.17
N VAL A 11 1.41 -6.47 9.38
CA VAL A 11 0.05 -6.96 9.64
C VAL A 11 -0.03 -7.72 10.96
N LEU A 12 0.98 -8.55 11.26
CA LEU A 12 1.07 -9.24 12.55
C LEU A 12 1.23 -8.26 13.72
N LEU A 13 1.98 -7.17 13.53
CA LEU A 13 2.09 -6.10 14.53
C LEU A 13 0.74 -5.41 14.76
N LEU A 14 0.00 -5.11 13.70
CA LEU A 14 -1.36 -4.56 13.79
C LEU A 14 -2.28 -5.51 14.54
N HIS A 15 -2.22 -6.81 14.22
CA HIS A 15 -3.02 -7.83 14.88
C HIS A 15 -2.73 -7.92 16.38
N ARG A 16 -1.48 -7.89 16.78
CA ARG A 16 -1.08 -7.90 18.18
C ARG A 16 -1.70 -6.76 18.99
N ASN A 17 -1.92 -5.59 18.34
CA ASN A 17 -2.48 -4.41 19.00
C ASN A 17 -4.00 -4.32 18.91
N ALA A 18 -4.59 -4.64 17.76
CA ALA A 18 -6.01 -4.41 17.47
C ALA A 18 -6.87 -5.69 17.48
N ARG A 19 -6.26 -6.88 17.40
CA ARG A 19 -6.92 -8.20 17.43
C ARG A 19 -8.09 -8.34 16.44
N GLN A 20 -7.94 -7.78 15.25
CA GLN A 20 -8.89 -7.93 14.15
C GLN A 20 -8.46 -9.11 13.27
N GLN A 21 -9.42 -9.78 12.64
CA GLN A 21 -9.14 -10.88 11.72
C GLN A 21 -8.78 -10.41 10.30
N GLU A 22 -8.92 -9.13 10.05
CA GLU A 22 -8.75 -8.54 8.73
C GLU A 22 -8.31 -7.09 8.85
N TYR A 23 -7.39 -6.68 7.98
CA TYR A 23 -6.84 -5.33 7.94
C TYR A 23 -6.91 -4.78 6.53
N ILE A 24 -7.22 -3.49 6.40
CA ILE A 24 -7.06 -2.80 5.12
C ILE A 24 -5.90 -1.83 5.26
N VAL A 25 -4.86 -2.07 4.45
CA VAL A 25 -3.64 -1.27 4.43
C VAL A 25 -3.51 -0.59 3.07
N GLY A 26 -3.31 0.72 3.06
CA GLY A 26 -3.01 1.45 1.84
C GLY A 26 -1.57 1.18 1.38
N MET A 27 -1.40 0.84 0.11
CA MET A 27 -0.10 0.69 -0.54
C MET A 27 0.05 1.80 -1.59
N PRO A 28 0.88 2.83 -1.34
CA PRO A 28 1.15 3.83 -2.36
C PRO A 28 1.96 3.20 -3.50
N ILE A 29 1.58 3.55 -4.73
CA ILE A 29 2.27 3.13 -5.93
C ILE A 29 2.51 4.34 -6.84
N ALA A 30 3.59 4.30 -7.61
CA ALA A 30 3.82 5.27 -8.67
C ALA A 30 2.81 5.00 -9.80
N ALA A 31 1.96 5.99 -10.09
CA ALA A 31 0.99 5.93 -11.19
C ALA A 31 1.62 6.43 -12.51
N ARG A 32 2.86 6.02 -12.78
CA ARG A 32 3.61 6.36 -14.00
C ARG A 32 3.53 5.17 -14.95
N LEU A 33 2.51 5.17 -15.80
CA LEU A 33 2.17 4.03 -16.66
C LEU A 33 2.72 4.16 -18.08
N THR A 34 3.25 5.33 -18.45
CA THR A 34 3.84 5.61 -19.76
C THR A 34 5.21 6.25 -19.61
N LYS A 35 6.05 6.14 -20.66
CA LYS A 35 7.38 6.77 -20.69
C LYS A 35 7.32 8.28 -20.57
N GLU A 36 6.30 8.90 -21.11
CA GLU A 36 6.09 10.35 -21.00
C GLU A 36 5.82 10.74 -19.54
N GLN A 37 5.05 9.94 -18.81
CA GLN A 37 4.75 10.18 -17.40
C GLN A 37 5.98 9.98 -16.49
N GLU A 38 6.95 9.15 -16.89
CA GLU A 38 8.19 8.96 -16.12
C GLU A 38 9.01 10.25 -16.02
N HIS A 39 8.95 11.11 -17.04
CA HIS A 39 9.68 12.39 -17.10
C HIS A 39 8.87 13.59 -16.60
N MET A 40 7.62 13.40 -16.23
CA MET A 40 6.77 14.48 -15.71
C MET A 40 7.11 14.84 -14.28
N ILE A 41 7.24 16.12 -14.00
CA ILE A 41 7.30 16.65 -12.62
C ILE A 41 5.86 16.86 -12.16
N ALA A 42 5.26 15.81 -11.60
CA ALA A 42 3.90 15.82 -11.09
C ALA A 42 3.73 14.76 -9.99
N PRO A 43 2.81 14.96 -9.04
CA PRO A 43 2.49 13.98 -8.02
C PRO A 43 1.65 12.84 -8.61
N LEU A 44 2.27 11.98 -9.43
CA LEU A 44 1.63 10.81 -10.03
C LEU A 44 1.72 9.63 -9.05
N VAL A 45 0.84 9.64 -8.06
CA VAL A 45 0.73 8.58 -7.05
C VAL A 45 -0.70 8.09 -7.01
N ASN A 46 -0.87 6.78 -6.95
CA ASN A 46 -2.14 6.13 -6.63
C ASN A 46 -1.97 5.30 -5.35
N VAL A 47 -3.07 4.91 -4.72
CA VAL A 47 -3.04 4.04 -3.54
C VAL A 47 -3.90 2.82 -3.82
N LEU A 48 -3.31 1.65 -3.64
CA LEU A 48 -4.02 0.38 -3.69
C LEU A 48 -4.43 -0.03 -2.27
N PRO A 49 -5.72 -0.13 -1.94
CA PRO A 49 -6.17 -0.67 -0.67
C PRO A 49 -6.00 -2.20 -0.70
N LEU A 50 -5.20 -2.73 0.20
CA LEU A 50 -4.95 -4.15 0.36
C LEU A 50 -5.80 -4.68 1.50
N ARG A 51 -6.74 -5.56 1.20
CA ARG A 51 -7.52 -6.29 2.20
C ARG A 51 -6.73 -7.54 2.59
N LEU A 52 -6.19 -7.54 3.80
CA LEU A 52 -5.24 -8.52 4.32
C LEU A 52 -5.90 -9.34 5.43
N PRO A 53 -6.42 -10.53 5.12
CA PRO A 53 -6.94 -11.44 6.14
C PRO A 53 -5.77 -12.01 6.95
N LEU A 54 -6.03 -12.27 8.23
CA LEU A 54 -5.08 -12.90 9.12
C LEU A 54 -5.71 -14.13 9.73
N ASP A 55 -5.12 -15.29 9.43
CA ASP A 55 -5.44 -16.56 10.06
C ASP A 55 -4.43 -16.82 11.19
N GLU A 56 -4.89 -16.83 12.42
CA GLU A 56 -4.06 -17.06 13.61
C GLU A 56 -3.45 -18.47 13.65
N ALA A 57 -4.06 -19.43 12.95
CA ALA A 57 -3.55 -20.80 12.87
C ALA A 57 -2.47 -20.94 11.79
N ALA A 58 -2.36 -19.99 10.86
CA ALA A 58 -1.39 -20.05 9.78
C ALA A 58 0.03 -19.74 10.26
N SER A 59 0.99 -20.47 9.73
CA SER A 59 2.40 -20.13 9.89
C SER A 59 2.75 -18.81 9.20
N PHE A 60 3.85 -18.18 9.63
CA PHE A 60 4.35 -16.97 8.97
C PHE A 60 4.57 -17.16 7.46
N SER A 61 5.07 -18.34 7.06
CA SER A 61 5.29 -18.66 5.64
C SER A 61 3.99 -18.71 4.83
N GLU A 62 2.93 -19.28 5.38
CA GLU A 62 1.62 -19.32 4.76
C GLU A 62 1.00 -17.94 4.65
N LEU A 63 1.12 -17.11 5.68
CA LEU A 63 0.70 -15.70 5.62
C LEU A 63 1.45 -14.92 4.54
N VAL A 64 2.76 -15.11 4.40
CA VAL A 64 3.56 -14.51 3.33
C VAL A 64 3.04 -14.91 1.95
N GLN A 65 2.68 -16.19 1.74
CA GLN A 65 2.13 -16.64 0.46
C GLN A 65 0.75 -16.03 0.17
N THR A 66 -0.10 -15.97 1.17
CA THR A 66 -1.43 -15.33 1.07
C THR A 66 -1.30 -13.85 0.69
N ILE A 67 -0.47 -13.11 1.42
CA ILE A 67 -0.24 -11.68 1.17
C ILE A 67 0.40 -11.46 -0.20
N ARG A 68 1.32 -12.34 -0.61
CA ARG A 68 1.89 -12.30 -1.96
C ARG A 68 0.83 -12.42 -3.04
N GLY A 69 -0.11 -13.35 -2.89
CA GLY A 69 -1.23 -13.52 -3.83
C GLY A 69 -2.09 -12.25 -3.93
N ILE A 70 -2.41 -11.64 -2.78
CA ILE A 70 -3.19 -10.39 -2.72
C ILE A 70 -2.44 -9.25 -3.41
N LEU A 71 -1.13 -9.11 -3.19
CA LEU A 71 -0.31 -8.10 -3.85
C LEU A 71 -0.34 -8.26 -5.38
N PHE A 72 -0.17 -9.47 -5.90
CA PHE A 72 -0.27 -9.71 -7.34
C PHE A 72 -1.65 -9.37 -7.90
N ALA A 73 -2.73 -9.73 -7.20
CA ALA A 73 -4.07 -9.38 -7.60
C ALA A 73 -4.27 -7.85 -7.61
N ALA A 74 -3.82 -7.14 -6.59
CA ALA A 74 -3.91 -5.69 -6.51
C ALA A 74 -3.15 -4.99 -7.65
N PHE A 75 -1.93 -5.44 -7.97
CA PHE A 75 -1.15 -4.88 -9.07
C PHE A 75 -1.82 -5.05 -10.44
N ARG A 76 -2.58 -6.11 -10.66
CA ARG A 76 -3.36 -6.27 -11.91
C ARG A 76 -4.42 -5.19 -12.10
N HIS A 77 -4.88 -4.59 -11.01
CA HIS A 77 -5.88 -3.52 -10.97
C HIS A 77 -5.30 -2.13 -10.66
N GLN A 78 -3.98 -1.95 -10.74
CA GLN A 78 -3.29 -0.72 -10.36
C GLN A 78 -3.72 0.54 -11.14
N ARG A 79 -4.39 0.37 -12.27
CA ARG A 79 -4.92 1.48 -13.08
C ARG A 79 -6.22 2.06 -12.53
N LEU A 80 -6.89 1.34 -11.63
CA LEU A 80 -8.11 1.83 -10.99
C LEU A 80 -7.72 2.88 -9.95
N GLU A 81 -8.27 4.06 -10.08
CA GLU A 81 -8.00 5.15 -9.14
C GLU A 81 -8.64 4.89 -7.78
N PHE A 82 -7.97 5.26 -6.71
CA PHE A 82 -8.47 5.11 -5.34
C PHE A 82 -9.83 5.82 -5.15
N THR A 83 -10.01 6.97 -5.78
CA THR A 83 -11.28 7.72 -5.75
C THR A 83 -12.45 6.94 -6.33
N ASP A 84 -12.22 6.14 -7.36
CA ASP A 84 -13.27 5.30 -7.97
C ASP A 84 -13.61 4.11 -7.07
N ILE A 85 -12.61 3.54 -6.39
CA ILE A 85 -12.83 2.50 -5.38
C ILE A 85 -13.71 3.05 -4.24
N VAL A 86 -13.38 4.24 -3.71
CA VAL A 86 -14.15 4.90 -2.65
C VAL A 86 -15.60 5.13 -3.06
N ARG A 87 -15.83 5.55 -4.31
CA ARG A 87 -17.18 5.75 -4.86
C ARG A 87 -17.95 4.43 -4.97
N ALA A 88 -17.29 3.37 -5.48
CA ALA A 88 -17.91 2.08 -5.68
C ALA A 88 -18.30 1.38 -4.37
N VAL A 89 -17.48 1.52 -3.33
CA VAL A 89 -17.73 0.92 -2.01
C VAL A 89 -18.76 1.70 -1.19
N ASN A 90 -19.08 2.95 -1.60
CA ASN A 90 -20.05 3.82 -0.92
C ASN A 90 -19.79 3.96 0.59
N VAL A 91 -18.53 4.25 0.96
CA VAL A 91 -18.10 4.37 2.35
C VAL A 91 -18.80 5.53 3.03
N ASP A 92 -19.33 5.30 4.23
CA ASP A 92 -19.88 6.37 5.07
C ASP A 92 -18.77 7.34 5.50
N ARG A 93 -18.88 8.59 5.03
CA ARG A 93 -17.90 9.65 5.31
C ARG A 93 -18.19 10.40 6.62
N SER A 94 -19.29 10.09 7.30
CA SER A 94 -19.71 10.77 8.54
C SER A 94 -18.84 10.40 9.75
N ALA A 95 -18.09 9.30 9.67
CA ALA A 95 -17.32 8.74 10.78
C ALA A 95 -16.02 9.50 11.13
N GLY A 96 -15.65 10.55 10.37
CA GLY A 96 -14.43 11.34 10.62
C GLY A 96 -13.11 10.60 10.37
N HIS A 97 -13.16 9.39 9.80
CA HIS A 97 -11.99 8.59 9.45
C HIS A 97 -11.70 8.67 7.95
N PHE A 98 -10.44 8.46 7.59
CA PHE A 98 -10.07 8.33 6.19
C PHE A 98 -10.79 7.11 5.58
N PRO A 99 -11.37 7.23 4.36
CA PRO A 99 -12.16 6.16 3.77
C PRO A 99 -11.30 4.93 3.48
N ILE A 100 -11.85 3.74 3.74
CA ILE A 100 -11.32 2.41 3.43
C ILE A 100 -10.14 1.99 4.32
N TYR A 101 -9.08 2.79 4.48
CA TYR A 101 -7.91 2.42 5.29
C TYR A 101 -7.50 3.53 6.26
N GLN A 102 -6.89 3.17 7.39
CA GLN A 102 -6.37 4.10 8.42
C GLN A 102 -4.85 4.07 8.52
N CYS A 103 -4.20 3.10 7.88
CA CYS A 103 -2.74 2.99 7.84
C CYS A 103 -2.25 2.68 6.44
N MET A 104 -1.03 3.12 6.15
CA MET A 104 -0.33 2.86 4.90
C MET A 104 0.98 2.14 5.19
N PHE A 105 1.41 1.32 4.24
CA PHE A 105 2.71 0.68 4.31
C PHE A 105 3.48 0.94 3.01
N GLN A 106 4.65 1.56 3.15
CA GLN A 106 5.55 1.88 2.05
C GLN A 106 6.97 1.40 2.38
N LEU A 107 7.63 0.83 1.42
CA LEU A 107 9.06 0.56 1.46
C LEU A 107 9.74 1.50 0.47
N ASP A 108 10.50 2.45 1.01
CA ASP A 108 11.30 3.35 0.19
C ASP A 108 12.67 2.67 -0.07
N ASN A 109 12.94 2.39 -1.33
CA ASN A 109 14.18 1.80 -1.80
C ASN A 109 14.87 2.67 -2.87
N MET A 110 14.44 3.92 -3.01
CA MET A 110 15.09 4.84 -3.94
C MET A 110 16.43 5.29 -3.36
N PRO A 111 17.53 5.20 -4.13
CA PRO A 111 18.78 5.82 -3.73
C PRO A 111 18.59 7.33 -3.65
N LEU A 112 18.57 7.88 -2.44
CA LEU A 112 18.59 9.31 -2.22
C LEU A 112 19.97 9.84 -2.61
N ALA A 113 20.13 10.19 -3.87
CA ALA A 113 21.25 11.05 -4.26
C ALA A 113 20.99 12.41 -3.60
N SER A 114 21.84 12.79 -2.64
CA SER A 114 21.79 14.13 -2.07
C SER A 114 22.01 15.14 -3.22
N PRO A 115 21.04 15.99 -3.54
CA PRO A 115 21.22 16.97 -4.59
C PRO A 115 22.33 17.96 -4.15
N THR A 116 23.43 18.01 -4.89
CA THR A 116 24.45 19.05 -4.71
C THR A 116 23.94 20.29 -5.43
N LEU A 117 23.46 21.25 -4.69
CA LEU A 117 23.15 22.57 -5.20
C LEU A 117 24.42 23.40 -5.24
N ASN A 118 24.92 23.72 -6.44
CA ASN A 118 26.08 24.60 -6.60
C ASN A 118 25.79 25.96 -5.96
N GLY A 119 26.57 26.34 -4.93
CA GLY A 119 26.50 27.64 -4.28
C GLY A 119 25.63 27.70 -3.00
N VAL A 120 25.13 26.58 -2.50
CA VAL A 120 24.44 26.49 -1.19
C VAL A 120 25.20 25.50 -0.33
N ASN A 121 25.82 26.00 0.77
CA ASN A 121 26.41 25.19 1.83
C ASN A 121 25.35 24.85 2.88
#